data_33bb67e87c6c2dd211e25c962921f001
#
_entry.id   33bb67e87c6c2dd211e25c962921f001
#
_cell.length_a   1.000
_cell.length_b   1.000
_cell.length_c   1.000
_cell.angle_alpha   90.00
_cell.angle_beta   90.00
_cell.angle_gamma   90.00
#
_symmetry.space_group_name_H-M   'P 1'
#
loop_
_entity.id
_entity.type
_entity.pdbx_description
1 polymer ?
#
loop_
_entity_poly.entity_id
_entity_poly.type
_entity_poly.pdbx_seq_one_letter_code
_entity_poly.pdbx_strand_id
1 'polypeptide(L)'
;MVGLIPLLVVEVLDDELLNTQTLFAGRLHWFLTNQPKLAALVSRWGEKGKDQKHLLSLLRGHRMKRLLYRMLDENEFLSDHGIRALSKYHEAHPYEMQVDGVKLSIKYTPGESDTPVFGGNSNWRGPVWMPANYLLIESLKRFHDYYGDDFKVEYPTHSGNYFSL
;
A
#
# COMPACT_ATOMS: atom_id res chain seq x y z
N MET A 1 -1.49 -2.22 9.14
CA MET A 1 -2.07 -1.52 7.97
C MET A 1 -1.43 -0.16 7.67
N VAL A 2 -1.13 0.71 8.66
CA VAL A 2 -0.52 2.05 8.42
C VAL A 2 0.73 1.99 7.52
N GLY A 3 1.58 0.96 7.65
CA GLY A 3 2.73 0.76 6.77
C GLY A 3 2.40 0.50 5.29
N LEU A 4 1.13 0.23 4.95
CA LEU A 4 0.66 0.04 3.56
C LEU A 4 0.16 1.33 2.91
N ILE A 5 0.00 2.43 3.67
CA ILE A 5 -0.47 3.72 3.15
C ILE A 5 0.33 4.20 1.91
N PRO A 6 1.65 4.02 1.81
CA PRO A 6 2.39 4.42 0.61
C PRO A 6 1.90 3.75 -0.69
N LEU A 7 1.24 2.58 -0.63
CA LEU A 7 0.59 1.96 -1.80
C LEU A 7 -0.56 2.80 -2.35
N LEU A 8 -1.25 3.55 -1.48
CA LEU A 8 -2.42 4.36 -1.85
C LEU A 8 -2.03 5.62 -2.64
N VAL A 9 -0.75 5.98 -2.62
CA VAL A 9 -0.24 7.16 -3.33
C VAL A 9 0.26 6.71 -4.71
N VAL A 10 -0.67 6.49 -5.60
CA VAL A 10 -0.41 6.06 -6.97
C VAL A 10 -1.41 6.66 -7.95
N GLU A 11 -0.90 7.15 -9.07
CA GLU A 11 -1.69 7.54 -10.24
C GLU A 11 -0.92 7.23 -11.51
N VAL A 12 -1.65 6.87 -12.55
CA VAL A 12 -1.10 6.55 -13.86
C VAL A 12 -1.65 7.55 -14.87
N LEU A 13 -0.73 8.20 -15.57
CA LEU A 13 -1.06 9.26 -16.52
C LEU A 13 -0.58 8.85 -17.91
N ASP A 14 -1.39 9.13 -18.92
CA ASP A 14 -1.02 8.98 -20.31
C ASP A 14 -0.63 10.32 -20.96
N ASP A 15 -0.04 10.24 -22.13
CA ASP A 15 0.36 11.43 -22.88
C ASP A 15 -0.86 12.25 -23.34
N GLU A 16 -2.03 11.63 -23.56
CA GLU A 16 -3.25 12.33 -23.95
C GLU A 16 -3.73 13.27 -22.83
N LEU A 17 -3.77 12.75 -21.59
CA LEU A 17 -4.14 13.58 -20.43
C LEU A 17 -3.15 14.75 -20.24
N LEU A 18 -1.85 14.48 -20.39
CA LEU A 18 -0.83 15.54 -20.25
C LEU A 18 -0.95 16.60 -21.33
N ASN A 19 -1.31 16.21 -22.55
CA ASN A 19 -1.50 17.15 -23.66
C ASN A 19 -2.79 17.98 -23.52
N THR A 20 -3.84 17.41 -22.93
CA THR A 20 -5.10 18.14 -22.70
C THR A 20 -5.05 19.01 -21.46
N GLN A 21 -4.35 18.58 -20.41
CA GLN A 21 -4.22 19.31 -19.13
C GLN A 21 -2.92 20.15 -19.09
N THR A 22 -2.79 21.10 -20.01
CA THR A 22 -1.56 21.87 -20.23
C THR A 22 -1.06 22.61 -18.99
N LEU A 23 -1.96 23.14 -18.15
CA LEU A 23 -1.57 23.80 -16.90
C LEU A 23 -0.95 22.83 -15.90
N PHE A 24 -1.51 21.64 -15.77
CA PHE A 24 -0.97 20.60 -14.91
C PHE A 24 0.38 20.12 -15.43
N ALA A 25 0.47 19.79 -16.72
CA ALA A 25 1.68 19.36 -17.37
C ALA A 25 2.81 20.40 -17.23
N GLY A 26 2.53 21.67 -17.42
CA GLY A 26 3.48 22.77 -17.22
C GLY A 26 4.00 22.86 -15.78
N ARG A 27 3.11 22.76 -14.78
CA ARG A 27 3.50 22.75 -13.36
C ARG A 27 4.30 21.52 -12.97
N LEU A 28 3.93 20.36 -13.48
CA LEU A 28 4.66 19.11 -13.28
C LEU A 28 6.07 19.20 -13.87
N HIS A 29 6.20 19.65 -15.12
CA HIS A 29 7.50 19.87 -15.75
C HIS A 29 8.36 20.86 -14.95
N TRP A 30 7.77 21.98 -14.52
CA TRP A 30 8.48 22.94 -13.67
C TRP A 30 8.96 22.29 -12.36
N PHE A 31 8.12 21.49 -11.68
CA PHE A 31 8.47 20.80 -10.45
C PHE A 31 9.64 19.82 -10.66
N LEU A 32 9.55 18.98 -11.67
CA LEU A 32 10.59 18.00 -11.99
C LEU A 32 11.92 18.64 -12.31
N THR A 33 11.91 19.82 -12.98
CA THR A 33 13.12 20.56 -13.37
C THR A 33 13.71 21.37 -12.21
N ASN A 34 12.85 22.03 -11.41
CA ASN A 34 13.33 23.00 -10.41
C ASN A 34 13.43 22.42 -9.00
N GLN A 35 12.87 21.23 -8.76
CA GLN A 35 12.90 20.55 -7.47
C GLN A 35 13.47 19.12 -7.57
N PRO A 36 14.72 18.94 -8.12
CA PRO A 36 15.24 17.62 -8.44
C PRO A 36 15.38 16.70 -7.20
N LYS A 37 15.65 17.25 -6.03
CA LYS A 37 15.75 16.48 -4.77
C LYS A 37 14.38 15.89 -4.37
N LEU A 38 13.31 16.64 -4.53
CA LEU A 38 11.95 16.18 -4.24
C LEU A 38 11.43 15.26 -5.36
N ALA A 39 11.71 15.61 -6.62
CA ALA A 39 11.36 14.80 -7.77
C ALA A 39 11.98 13.40 -7.71
N ALA A 40 13.17 13.26 -7.14
CA ALA A 40 13.83 11.96 -6.94
C ALA A 40 13.08 11.05 -5.94
N LEU A 41 12.19 11.59 -5.12
CA LEU A 41 11.33 10.81 -4.19
C LEU A 41 10.10 10.24 -4.89
N VAL A 42 9.65 10.88 -5.96
CA VAL A 42 8.59 10.36 -6.82
C VAL A 42 9.17 9.25 -7.69
N SER A 43 8.40 8.19 -7.93
CA SER A 43 8.89 7.09 -8.74
C SER A 43 9.17 7.56 -10.17
N ARG A 44 10.15 6.98 -10.77
CA ARG A 44 10.69 7.05 -12.14
C ARG A 44 9.75 7.66 -13.19
N TRP A 45 9.38 8.95 -13.01
CA TRP A 45 8.52 9.65 -13.94
C TRP A 45 9.00 9.58 -15.41
N GLY A 46 10.32 9.61 -15.61
CA GLY A 46 10.93 9.52 -16.94
C GLY A 46 10.93 8.13 -17.58
N GLU A 47 10.55 7.10 -16.84
CA GLU A 47 10.45 5.73 -17.37
C GLU A 47 8.98 5.45 -17.69
N LYS A 48 8.70 5.20 -18.97
CA LYS A 48 7.37 4.81 -19.41
C LYS A 48 7.13 3.32 -19.18
N GLY A 49 5.94 3.00 -18.65
CA GLY A 49 5.45 1.65 -18.47
C GLY A 49 4.69 1.12 -19.67
N LYS A 50 3.77 0.19 -19.40
CA LYS A 50 2.87 -0.37 -20.43
C LYS A 50 2.09 0.75 -21.12
N ASP A 51 1.93 0.63 -22.43
CA ASP A 51 1.20 1.59 -23.27
C ASP A 51 1.73 3.03 -23.15
N GLN A 52 3.04 3.19 -22.93
CA GLN A 52 3.72 4.49 -22.80
C GLN A 52 3.22 5.36 -21.62
N LYS A 53 2.59 4.75 -20.62
CA LYS A 53 2.06 5.43 -19.43
C LYS A 53 3.16 5.88 -18.48
N HIS A 54 2.89 6.95 -17.74
CA HIS A 54 3.74 7.48 -16.67
C HIS A 54 3.19 7.09 -15.30
N LEU A 55 4.09 6.78 -14.38
CA LEU A 55 3.73 6.46 -12.99
C LEU A 55 4.05 7.62 -12.06
N LEU A 56 3.05 8.10 -11.37
CA LEU A 56 3.18 9.03 -10.25
C LEU A 56 2.92 8.26 -8.95
N SER A 57 3.98 7.91 -8.22
CA SER A 57 3.88 7.13 -6.99
C SER A 57 5.04 7.41 -6.04
N LEU A 58 4.84 7.19 -4.75
CA LEU A 58 5.90 7.18 -3.74
C LEU A 58 6.69 5.87 -3.71
N LEU A 59 6.13 4.79 -4.30
CA LEU A 59 6.76 3.48 -4.29
C LEU A 59 7.43 3.16 -5.62
N ARG A 60 8.69 2.73 -5.52
CA ARG A 60 9.40 2.08 -6.63
C ARG A 60 9.13 0.57 -6.62
N GLY A 61 9.20 -0.09 -7.77
CA GLY A 61 8.85 -1.49 -7.94
C GLY A 61 9.47 -2.44 -6.91
N HIS A 62 10.77 -2.30 -6.59
CA HIS A 62 11.42 -3.14 -5.59
C HIS A 62 10.92 -2.90 -4.14
N ARG A 63 10.58 -1.64 -3.80
CA ARG A 63 9.99 -1.32 -2.48
C ARG A 63 8.56 -1.82 -2.41
N MET A 64 7.82 -1.69 -3.49
CA MET A 64 6.46 -2.24 -3.60
C MET A 64 6.48 -3.75 -3.41
N LYS A 65 7.36 -4.50 -4.10
CA LYS A 65 7.49 -5.95 -3.90
C LYS A 65 7.76 -6.34 -2.44
N ARG A 66 8.59 -5.58 -1.73
CA ARG A 66 8.85 -5.83 -0.29
C ARG A 66 7.65 -5.55 0.60
N LEU A 67 6.81 -4.54 0.27
CA LEU A 67 5.56 -4.31 0.98
C LEU A 67 4.54 -5.41 0.68
N LEU A 68 4.39 -5.78 -0.60
CA LEU A 68 3.49 -6.85 -1.01
C LEU A 68 3.87 -8.19 -0.40
N TYR A 69 5.16 -8.48 -0.29
CA TYR A 69 5.65 -9.68 0.40
C TYR A 69 5.10 -9.82 1.82
N ARG A 70 5.03 -8.71 2.57
CA ARG A 70 4.42 -8.68 3.89
C ARG A 70 2.88 -8.67 3.86
N MET A 71 2.33 -7.90 2.94
CA MET A 71 0.88 -7.76 2.80
C MET A 71 0.21 -9.08 2.43
N LEU A 72 0.88 -9.89 1.60
CA LEU A 72 0.38 -11.16 1.07
C LEU A 72 0.83 -12.39 1.87
N ASP A 73 1.43 -12.19 3.05
CA ASP A 73 1.80 -13.25 3.98
C ASP A 73 0.62 -13.56 4.91
N GLU A 74 0.19 -14.83 4.94
CA GLU A 74 -0.92 -15.33 5.77
C GLU A 74 -0.59 -15.27 7.26
N ASN A 75 0.69 -15.32 7.63
CA ASN A 75 1.16 -15.14 9.01
C ASN A 75 1.24 -13.67 9.43
N GLU A 76 1.06 -12.76 8.48
CA GLU A 76 1.04 -11.33 8.73
C GLU A 76 -0.31 -10.71 8.40
N PHE A 77 -0.49 -10.23 7.17
CA PHE A 77 -1.66 -9.41 6.83
C PHE A 77 -2.71 -10.12 5.97
N LEU A 78 -2.34 -11.13 5.20
CA LEU A 78 -3.31 -11.83 4.35
C LEU A 78 -4.23 -12.72 5.15
N SER A 79 -5.54 -12.62 4.91
CA SER A 79 -6.55 -13.54 5.44
C SER A 79 -7.54 -13.93 4.36
N ASP A 80 -8.36 -14.95 4.60
CA ASP A 80 -9.44 -15.39 3.71
C ASP A 80 -10.48 -14.30 3.43
N HIS A 81 -10.49 -13.23 4.25
CA HIS A 81 -11.48 -12.15 4.19
C HIS A 81 -10.89 -10.81 3.75
N GLY A 82 -9.58 -10.77 3.42
CA GLY A 82 -8.87 -9.56 3.01
C GLY A 82 -7.66 -9.24 3.89
N ILE A 83 -7.13 -8.04 3.71
CA ILE A 83 -5.93 -7.58 4.41
C ILE A 83 -6.30 -7.12 5.83
N ARG A 84 -5.65 -7.73 6.82
CA ARG A 84 -5.87 -7.46 8.24
C ARG A 84 -5.49 -6.02 8.62
N ALA A 85 -6.25 -5.41 9.50
CA ALA A 85 -5.95 -4.09 10.05
C ALA A 85 -4.66 -4.10 10.91
N LEU A 86 -4.40 -5.22 11.60
CA LEU A 86 -3.20 -5.49 12.38
C LEU A 86 -2.61 -6.84 11.93
N SER A 87 -1.28 -6.95 11.90
CA SER A 87 -0.62 -8.21 11.54
C SER A 87 -0.94 -9.32 12.55
N LYS A 88 -1.19 -10.52 12.05
CA LYS A 88 -1.35 -11.74 12.86
C LYS A 88 -0.13 -12.04 13.74
N TYR A 89 1.05 -11.56 13.36
CA TYR A 89 2.25 -11.63 14.20
C TYR A 89 2.00 -11.14 15.64
N HIS A 90 1.14 -10.12 15.81
CA HIS A 90 0.80 -9.57 17.13
C HIS A 90 -0.17 -10.42 17.94
N GLU A 91 -0.57 -11.59 17.47
CA GLU A 91 -1.31 -12.58 18.28
C GLU A 91 -0.40 -13.15 19.38
N ALA A 92 0.80 -13.59 19.00
CA ALA A 92 1.80 -14.13 19.92
C ALA A 92 2.77 -13.04 20.46
N HIS A 93 2.84 -11.88 19.82
CA HIS A 93 3.76 -10.79 20.17
C HIS A 93 2.96 -9.49 20.32
N PRO A 94 2.18 -9.32 21.40
CA PRO A 94 1.44 -8.08 21.64
C PRO A 94 2.35 -6.87 21.67
N TYR A 95 1.88 -5.77 21.09
CA TYR A 95 2.56 -4.48 21.26
C TYR A 95 2.17 -3.89 22.60
N GLU A 96 3.16 -3.57 23.43
CA GLU A 96 2.96 -3.04 24.76
C GLU A 96 3.64 -1.68 24.90
N MET A 97 2.96 -0.75 25.55
CA MET A 97 3.49 0.56 25.88
C MET A 97 3.01 1.00 27.26
N GLN A 98 3.79 1.84 27.94
CA GLN A 98 3.39 2.50 29.17
C GLN A 98 3.13 3.99 28.90
N VAL A 99 1.98 4.47 29.35
CA VAL A 99 1.59 5.87 29.29
C VAL A 99 1.06 6.26 30.67
N ASP A 100 1.70 7.22 31.32
CA ASP A 100 1.32 7.74 32.64
C ASP A 100 1.15 6.63 33.71
N GLY A 101 2.02 5.62 33.69
CA GLY A 101 1.99 4.48 34.61
C GLY A 101 0.94 3.40 34.27
N VAL A 102 0.15 3.59 33.23
CA VAL A 102 -0.82 2.60 32.73
C VAL A 102 -0.18 1.77 31.64
N LYS A 103 -0.21 0.45 31.76
CA LYS A 103 0.23 -0.47 30.70
C LYS A 103 -0.91 -0.63 29.68
N LEU A 104 -0.63 -0.24 28.45
CA LEU A 104 -1.49 -0.45 27.28
C LEU A 104 -0.95 -1.60 26.46
N SER A 105 -1.82 -2.48 26.00
CA SER A 105 -1.46 -3.63 25.16
C SER A 105 -2.39 -3.72 23.97
N ILE A 106 -1.83 -4.03 22.79
CA ILE A 106 -2.58 -4.27 21.56
C ILE A 106 -2.10 -5.59 20.98
N LYS A 107 -3.03 -6.50 20.72
CA LYS A 107 -2.76 -7.76 20.06
C LYS A 107 -3.75 -8.01 18.91
N TYR A 108 -3.41 -8.93 18.03
CA TYR A 108 -4.34 -9.41 17.03
C TYR A 108 -5.35 -10.34 17.66
N THR A 109 -6.63 -10.00 17.54
CA THR A 109 -7.78 -10.81 17.99
C THR A 109 -8.77 -10.88 16.83
N PRO A 110 -9.02 -12.05 16.24
CA PRO A 110 -9.88 -12.16 15.05
C PRO A 110 -11.37 -11.91 15.32
N GLY A 111 -11.82 -12.13 16.53
CA GLY A 111 -13.19 -11.84 16.97
C GLY A 111 -13.31 -10.47 17.65
N GLU A 112 -13.95 -10.45 18.81
CA GLU A 112 -14.05 -9.25 19.65
C GLU A 112 -12.71 -8.90 20.28
N SER A 113 -12.41 -7.60 20.34
CA SER A 113 -11.22 -7.12 21.01
C SER A 113 -11.38 -7.23 22.53
N ASP A 114 -10.32 -7.60 23.21
CA ASP A 114 -10.21 -7.66 24.67
C ASP A 114 -9.69 -6.35 25.28
N THR A 115 -9.48 -5.33 24.48
CA THR A 115 -9.03 -4.00 24.89
C THR A 115 -9.76 -2.90 24.13
N PRO A 116 -10.10 -1.76 24.81
CA PRO A 116 -10.70 -0.60 24.14
C PRO A 116 -9.65 0.26 23.40
N VAL A 117 -8.36 -0.07 23.50
CA VAL A 117 -7.30 0.71 22.88
C VAL A 117 -7.50 0.78 21.37
N PHE A 118 -7.47 1.99 20.81
CA PHE A 118 -7.82 2.30 19.42
C PHE A 118 -9.21 1.84 18.99
N GLY A 119 -10.15 1.74 19.94
CA GLY A 119 -11.54 1.39 19.69
C GLY A 119 -11.80 -0.10 19.55
N GLY A 120 -10.82 -0.96 19.73
CA GLY A 120 -10.97 -2.40 19.63
C GLY A 120 -11.41 -2.91 18.25
N ASN A 121 -11.75 -4.21 18.17
CA ASN A 121 -12.25 -4.83 16.93
C ASN A 121 -13.74 -4.63 16.70
N SER A 122 -14.51 -4.41 17.76
CA SER A 122 -15.97 -4.18 17.71
C SER A 122 -16.33 -2.76 17.21
N ASN A 123 -15.32 -1.89 17.01
CA ASN A 123 -15.53 -0.56 16.48
C ASN A 123 -15.69 -0.59 14.95
N TRP A 124 -15.98 0.56 14.33
CA TRP A 124 -16.16 0.75 12.89
C TRP A 124 -15.08 0.13 12.00
N ARG A 125 -13.88 -0.07 12.52
CA ARG A 125 -12.74 -0.61 11.78
C ARG A 125 -12.78 -2.13 11.62
N GLY A 126 -13.02 -2.88 12.72
CA GLY A 126 -12.92 -4.32 12.76
C GLY A 126 -11.50 -4.89 12.49
N PRO A 127 -11.34 -6.23 12.48
CA PRO A 127 -10.08 -6.90 12.17
C PRO A 127 -9.67 -6.78 10.68
N VAL A 128 -10.64 -6.68 9.77
CA VAL A 128 -10.45 -6.38 8.34
C VAL A 128 -11.21 -5.10 8.01
N TRP A 129 -10.48 -4.04 7.71
CA TRP A 129 -11.08 -2.75 7.39
C TRP A 129 -11.38 -2.64 5.90
N MET A 130 -12.63 -2.86 5.52
CA MET A 130 -13.06 -2.94 4.13
C MET A 130 -12.78 -1.68 3.29
N PRO A 131 -13.01 -0.43 3.77
CA PRO A 131 -12.65 0.76 2.99
C PRO A 131 -11.17 0.82 2.62
N ALA A 132 -10.27 0.44 3.54
CA ALA A 132 -8.84 0.40 3.24
C ALA A 132 -8.48 -0.74 2.27
N ASN A 133 -9.15 -1.91 2.37
CA ASN A 133 -8.99 -3.00 1.41
C ASN A 133 -9.42 -2.58 0.01
N TYR A 134 -10.54 -1.87 -0.12
CA TYR A 134 -10.98 -1.30 -1.40
C TYR A 134 -9.92 -0.38 -2.00
N LEU A 135 -9.37 0.56 -1.21
CA LEU A 135 -8.31 1.46 -1.68
C LEU A 135 -7.04 0.71 -2.09
N LEU A 136 -6.66 -0.36 -1.36
CA LEU A 136 -5.52 -1.20 -1.73
C LEU A 136 -5.75 -1.89 -3.08
N ILE A 137 -6.93 -2.45 -3.32
CA ILE A 137 -7.29 -3.09 -4.60
C ILE A 137 -7.20 -2.07 -5.74
N GLU A 138 -7.81 -0.89 -5.58
CA GLU A 138 -7.74 0.16 -6.60
C GLU A 138 -6.31 0.62 -6.88
N SER A 139 -5.48 0.71 -5.83
CA SER A 139 -4.06 1.05 -5.98
C SER A 139 -3.28 -0.03 -6.76
N LEU A 140 -3.52 -1.31 -6.46
CA LEU A 140 -2.89 -2.42 -7.17
C LEU A 140 -3.29 -2.44 -8.64
N LYS A 141 -4.56 -2.15 -8.97
CA LYS A 141 -5.02 -1.98 -10.36
C LYS A 141 -4.26 -0.88 -11.08
N ARG A 142 -4.03 0.28 -10.43
CA ARG A 142 -3.21 1.38 -11.00
C ARG A 142 -1.77 0.93 -11.26
N PHE A 143 -1.17 0.21 -10.32
CA PHE A 143 0.16 -0.35 -10.55
C PHE A 143 0.19 -1.36 -11.69
N HIS A 144 -0.84 -2.22 -11.81
CA HIS A 144 -0.97 -3.14 -12.93
C HIS A 144 -1.11 -2.41 -14.27
N ASP A 145 -1.89 -1.33 -14.32
CA ASP A 145 -2.04 -0.48 -15.53
C ASP A 145 -0.70 0.06 -16.04
N TYR A 146 0.25 0.29 -15.13
CA TYR A 146 1.59 0.77 -15.49
C TYR A 146 2.57 -0.38 -15.78
N TYR A 147 2.63 -1.40 -14.91
CA TYR A 147 3.62 -2.47 -15.02
C TYR A 147 3.21 -3.59 -15.97
N GLY A 148 1.92 -3.82 -16.17
CA GLY A 148 1.40 -4.95 -16.96
C GLY A 148 1.64 -6.30 -16.30
N ASP A 149 1.49 -7.36 -17.11
CA ASP A 149 1.56 -8.76 -16.65
C ASP A 149 2.97 -9.26 -16.33
N ASP A 150 4.01 -8.52 -16.73
CA ASP A 150 5.40 -8.89 -16.46
C ASP A 150 5.81 -8.62 -15.00
N PHE A 151 5.10 -7.73 -14.33
CA PHE A 151 5.34 -7.46 -12.92
C PHE A 151 4.60 -8.49 -12.06
N LYS A 152 5.33 -9.51 -11.62
CA LYS A 152 4.78 -10.60 -10.82
C LYS A 152 5.20 -10.52 -9.37
N VAL A 153 4.27 -10.94 -8.50
CA VAL A 153 4.45 -11.09 -7.08
C VAL A 153 4.03 -12.49 -6.64
N GLU A 154 4.66 -12.97 -5.59
CA GLU A 154 4.30 -14.25 -5.00
C GLU A 154 2.99 -14.13 -4.22
N TYR A 155 2.05 -15.06 -4.46
CA TYR A 155 0.74 -15.06 -3.79
C TYR A 155 0.22 -16.49 -3.54
N PRO A 156 -0.14 -16.83 -2.30
CA PRO A 156 0.32 -16.17 -1.06
C PRO A 156 1.86 -16.17 -0.95
N THR A 157 2.40 -15.28 -0.14
CA THR A 157 3.85 -15.27 0.15
C THR A 157 4.29 -16.64 0.70
N HIS A 158 5.42 -17.16 0.25
CA HIS A 158 5.97 -18.51 0.51
C HIS A 158 5.26 -19.65 -0.23
N SER A 159 4.36 -19.39 -1.16
CA SER A 159 3.68 -20.44 -1.94
C SER A 159 4.49 -20.94 -3.14
N GLY A 160 5.47 -20.17 -3.62
CA GLY A 160 6.18 -20.42 -4.89
C GLY A 160 5.36 -20.03 -6.14
N ASN A 161 4.10 -19.58 -5.98
CA ASN A 161 3.23 -19.18 -7.09
C ASN A 161 3.31 -17.68 -7.35
N TYR A 162 3.47 -17.29 -8.61
CA TYR A 162 3.64 -15.89 -9.00
C TYR A 162 2.53 -15.43 -9.93
N PHE A 163 1.88 -14.34 -9.56
CA PHE A 163 0.76 -13.72 -10.31
C PHE A 163 1.07 -12.25 -10.62
N SER A 164 0.47 -11.72 -11.68
CA SER A 164 0.41 -10.28 -11.92
C SER A 164 -0.45 -9.59 -10.84
N LEU A 165 -0.30 -8.27 -10.71
CA LEU A 165 -1.10 -7.48 -9.76
C LEU A 165 -2.57 -7.46 -10.14
#